data_5834ff3924b7defb21e5fd4d5c2ad418
#
_entry.id   5834ff3924b7defb21e5fd4d5c2ad418
#
_cell.length_a   1.000
_cell.length_b   1.000
_cell.length_c   1.000
_cell.angle_alpha   90.00
_cell.angle_beta   90.00
_cell.angle_gamma   90.00
#
_symmetry.space_group_name_H-M   'P 1'
#
loop_
_entity.id
_entity.type
_entity.pdbx_description
1 polymer ?
#
loop_
_entity_poly.entity_id
_entity_poly.type
_entity_poly.pdbx_seq_one_letter_code
_entity_poly.pdbx_strand_id
1 'polypeptide(L)'
;EKLNIQRSTLPAITHVDYSARIQTVNMKTNPRYHELINQFKKRTGCSAIVNTSFNVRGEPIVCTPEDAYRCFMRTEMDVLVLENQILFKNEQPKIKEYESWREEFELD
;
A
#
# COMPACT_ATOMS: atom_id res chain seq x y z
N GLU A 1 25.50 6.81 3.29
CA GLU A 1 25.33 8.05 2.56
C GLU A 1 24.36 7.95 1.41
N LYS A 2 24.43 6.85 0.61
CA LYS A 2 23.54 6.66 -0.53
C LYS A 2 22.07 6.57 -0.12
N LEU A 3 21.79 6.09 1.09
CA LEU A 3 20.43 5.94 1.59
C LEU A 3 19.83 7.26 2.09
N ASN A 4 20.68 8.22 2.43
CA ASN A 4 20.25 9.48 3.04
C ASN A 4 20.16 10.64 2.04
N ILE A 5 20.59 10.43 0.81
CA ILE A 5 20.62 11.48 -0.21
C ILE A 5 19.56 11.16 -1.26
N GLN A 6 18.62 12.08 -1.46
CA GLN A 6 17.63 11.92 -2.51
C GLN A 6 18.29 12.12 -3.87
N ARG A 7 18.26 11.09 -4.71
CA ARG A 7 18.87 11.09 -6.05
C ARG A 7 17.87 10.75 -7.14
N SER A 8 16.58 10.73 -6.80
CA SER A 8 15.51 10.39 -7.70
C SER A 8 14.27 11.18 -7.33
N THR A 9 13.38 11.43 -8.30
CA THR A 9 12.07 12.03 -8.03
C THR A 9 11.10 11.06 -7.38
N LEU A 10 11.43 9.75 -7.35
CA LEU A 10 10.61 8.70 -6.75
C LEU A 10 11.49 7.83 -5.82
N PRO A 11 12.03 8.42 -4.73
CA PRO A 11 12.98 7.70 -3.88
C PRO A 11 12.41 6.47 -3.18
N ALA A 12 11.10 6.46 -2.91
CA ALA A 12 10.46 5.34 -2.21
C ALA A 12 10.50 4.04 -3.00
N ILE A 13 10.59 4.11 -4.34
CA ILE A 13 10.60 2.93 -5.22
C ILE A 13 11.94 2.73 -5.92
N THR A 14 12.89 3.63 -5.71
CA THR A 14 14.21 3.55 -6.35
C THR A 14 15.18 2.80 -5.46
N HIS A 15 15.83 1.78 -6.01
CA HIS A 15 16.84 1.00 -5.29
C HIS A 15 18.11 1.83 -5.07
N VAL A 16 18.99 1.35 -4.17
CA VAL A 16 20.23 2.04 -3.85
C VAL A 16 21.11 2.23 -5.10
N ASP A 17 21.03 1.32 -6.06
CA ASP A 17 21.74 1.40 -7.33
C ASP A 17 21.03 2.24 -8.41
N TYR A 18 19.99 2.99 -8.00
CA TYR A 18 19.17 3.85 -8.87
C TYR A 18 18.27 3.10 -9.85
N SER A 19 18.10 1.80 -9.67
CA SER A 19 17.14 1.02 -10.45
C SER A 19 15.80 0.96 -9.74
N ALA A 20 14.76 0.67 -10.51
CA ALA A 20 13.42 0.45 -9.99
C ALA A 20 12.70 -0.55 -10.87
N ARG A 21 11.77 -1.30 -10.26
CA ARG A 21 10.91 -2.20 -10.99
C ARG A 21 9.68 -1.43 -11.47
N ILE A 22 9.47 -1.38 -12.79
CA ILE A 22 8.39 -0.60 -13.39
C ILE A 22 7.39 -1.54 -14.04
N GLN A 23 6.11 -1.32 -13.77
CA GLN A 23 5.00 -1.98 -14.43
C GLN A 23 4.07 -0.92 -15.00
N THR A 24 3.61 -1.13 -16.23
CA THR A 24 2.66 -0.23 -16.86
C THR A 24 1.24 -0.78 -16.73
N VAL A 25 0.27 0.12 -16.60
CA VAL A 25 -1.15 -0.24 -16.49
C VAL A 25 -1.85 0.16 -17.76
N ASN A 26 -2.45 -0.81 -18.44
CA ASN A 26 -3.14 -0.61 -19.71
C ASN A 26 -4.64 -0.40 -19.47
N MET A 27 -5.18 0.65 -20.06
CA MET A 27 -6.60 0.99 -19.95
C MET A 27 -7.52 -0.13 -20.46
N LYS A 28 -7.09 -0.89 -21.45
CA LYS A 28 -7.90 -1.97 -22.03
C LYS A 28 -8.00 -3.19 -21.12
N THR A 29 -6.92 -3.51 -20.41
CA THR A 29 -6.87 -4.70 -19.55
C THR A 29 -7.20 -4.40 -18.10
N ASN A 30 -6.92 -3.18 -17.62
CA ASN A 30 -7.17 -2.76 -16.24
C ASN A 30 -7.74 -1.34 -16.20
N PRO A 31 -8.98 -1.14 -16.68
CA PRO A 31 -9.53 0.21 -16.81
C PRO A 31 -9.70 0.92 -15.46
N ARG A 32 -10.13 0.22 -14.42
CA ARG A 32 -10.33 0.82 -13.09
C ARG A 32 -9.00 1.24 -12.48
N TYR A 33 -7.99 0.39 -12.56
CA TYR A 33 -6.67 0.70 -12.03
C TYR A 33 -6.01 1.85 -12.81
N HIS A 34 -6.16 1.82 -14.13
CA HIS A 34 -5.66 2.90 -14.98
C HIS A 34 -6.31 4.24 -14.60
N GLU A 35 -7.62 4.25 -14.38
CA GLU A 35 -8.34 5.47 -13.99
C GLU A 35 -7.92 5.95 -12.59
N LEU A 36 -7.65 5.04 -11.67
CA LEU A 36 -7.14 5.39 -10.35
C LEU A 36 -5.83 6.17 -10.47
N ILE A 37 -4.89 5.66 -11.26
CA ILE A 37 -3.60 6.30 -11.47
C ILE A 37 -3.79 7.65 -12.19
N ASN A 38 -4.69 7.72 -13.14
CA ASN A 38 -5.00 8.94 -13.87
C ASN A 38 -5.56 10.04 -12.95
N GLN A 39 -6.47 9.67 -12.03
CA GLN A 39 -7.00 10.59 -11.04
C GLN A 39 -5.91 11.06 -10.07
N PHE A 40 -5.05 10.15 -9.66
CA PHE A 40 -3.91 10.49 -8.80
C PHE A 40 -2.99 11.49 -9.49
N LYS A 41 -2.69 11.27 -10.77
CA LYS A 41 -1.89 12.19 -11.57
C LYS A 41 -2.52 13.58 -11.64
N LYS A 42 -3.83 13.66 -11.87
CA LYS A 42 -4.55 14.92 -11.95
C LYS A 42 -4.48 15.71 -10.66
N ARG A 43 -4.47 15.04 -9.52
CA ARG A 43 -4.48 15.67 -8.20
C ARG A 43 -3.09 15.98 -7.64
N THR A 44 -2.09 15.22 -8.02
CA THR A 44 -0.74 15.31 -7.43
C THR A 44 0.35 15.68 -8.42
N GLY A 45 0.07 15.56 -9.73
CA GLY A 45 1.07 15.73 -10.77
C GLY A 45 1.95 14.50 -10.97
N CYS A 46 1.77 13.44 -10.15
CA CYS A 46 2.56 12.22 -10.22
C CYS A 46 1.78 11.12 -10.94
N SER A 47 2.36 10.52 -11.98
CA SER A 47 1.72 9.50 -12.79
C SER A 47 2.07 8.07 -12.38
N ALA A 48 2.64 7.90 -11.18
CA ALA A 48 3.04 6.59 -10.68
C ALA A 48 2.56 6.40 -9.24
N ILE A 49 2.25 5.16 -8.88
CA ILE A 49 1.94 4.78 -7.51
C ILE A 49 2.82 3.58 -7.14
N VAL A 50 3.02 3.37 -5.85
CA VAL A 50 3.79 2.24 -5.36
C VAL A 50 2.89 1.03 -5.22
N ASN A 51 3.35 -0.10 -5.77
CA ASN A 51 2.63 -1.37 -5.67
C ASN A 51 3.44 -2.31 -4.78
N THR A 52 2.78 -2.92 -3.81
CA THR A 52 3.40 -3.88 -2.91
C THR A 52 2.41 -4.99 -2.58
N SER A 53 2.90 -6.08 -2.02
CA SER A 53 2.04 -7.16 -1.55
C SER A 53 1.19 -6.69 -0.37
N PHE A 54 -0.05 -7.13 -0.34
CA PHE A 54 -0.94 -6.82 0.76
C PHE A 54 -0.87 -7.94 1.80
N ASN A 55 0.04 -7.79 2.73
CA ASN A 55 0.22 -8.73 3.84
C ASN A 55 1.14 -8.11 4.88
N VAL A 56 1.14 -8.68 6.07
CA VAL A 56 2.15 -8.38 7.08
C VAL A 56 3.28 -9.39 6.89
N ARG A 57 4.50 -8.96 7.15
CA ARG A 57 5.66 -9.83 7.07
C ARG A 57 5.43 -11.08 7.92
N GLY A 58 5.69 -12.24 7.32
CA GLY A 58 5.48 -13.52 7.99
C GLY A 58 4.10 -14.12 7.77
N GLU A 59 3.17 -13.39 7.14
CA GLU A 59 1.83 -13.88 6.83
C GLU A 59 1.61 -14.04 5.33
N PRO A 60 0.68 -14.94 4.93
CA PRO A 60 0.29 -15.05 3.53
C PRO A 60 -0.34 -13.76 2.99
N ILE A 61 -0.30 -13.60 1.68
CA ILE A 61 -0.98 -12.49 1.01
C ILE A 61 -2.48 -12.57 1.25
N VAL A 62 -3.10 -11.41 1.47
CA VAL A 62 -4.54 -11.27 1.68
C VAL A 62 -5.32 -11.90 0.53
N CYS A 63 -6.33 -12.72 0.87
CA CYS A 63 -7.19 -13.41 -0.10
C CYS A 63 -8.67 -13.07 0.03
N THR A 64 -9.12 -12.62 1.19
CA THR A 64 -10.53 -12.34 1.46
C THR A 64 -10.71 -10.92 1.99
N PRO A 65 -11.93 -10.34 1.94
CA PRO A 65 -12.20 -9.05 2.57
C PRO A 65 -11.90 -9.04 4.07
N GLU A 66 -12.15 -10.15 4.78
CA GLU A 66 -11.84 -10.27 6.20
C GLU A 66 -10.34 -10.23 6.43
N ASP A 67 -9.56 -10.91 5.58
CA ASP A 67 -8.10 -10.87 5.63
C ASP A 67 -7.60 -9.45 5.41
N ALA A 68 -8.19 -8.74 4.44
CA ALA A 68 -7.83 -7.36 4.13
C ALA A 68 -8.09 -6.45 5.33
N TYR A 69 -9.26 -6.55 5.93
CA TYR A 69 -9.62 -5.75 7.10
C TYR A 69 -8.70 -6.05 8.29
N ARG A 70 -8.42 -7.32 8.51
CA ARG A 70 -7.52 -7.74 9.60
C ARG A 70 -6.11 -7.16 9.40
N CYS A 71 -5.58 -7.27 8.19
CA CYS A 71 -4.27 -6.71 7.87
C CYS A 71 -4.26 -5.19 8.01
N PHE A 72 -5.32 -4.54 7.54
CA PHE A 72 -5.50 -3.10 7.68
C PHE A 72 -5.47 -2.67 9.15
N MET A 73 -6.23 -3.36 10.01
CA MET A 73 -6.30 -3.01 11.43
C MET A 73 -4.99 -3.26 12.19
N ARG A 74 -4.18 -4.20 11.71
CA ARG A 74 -2.89 -4.57 12.34
C ARG A 74 -1.70 -3.75 11.87
N THR A 75 -1.91 -2.85 10.92
CA THR A 75 -0.84 -2.06 10.30
C THR A 75 -1.07 -0.58 10.51
N GLU A 76 -0.14 0.23 10.02
CA GLU A 76 -0.23 1.70 10.08
C GLU A 76 -0.96 2.29 8.87
N MET A 77 -1.64 1.47 8.08
CA MET A 77 -2.40 1.97 6.94
C MET A 77 -3.48 2.94 7.37
N ASP A 78 -3.66 4.01 6.63
CA ASP A 78 -4.65 5.05 6.95
C ASP A 78 -6.02 4.73 6.39
N VAL A 79 -6.07 4.15 5.19
CA VAL A 79 -7.31 3.92 4.44
C VAL A 79 -7.27 2.55 3.79
N LEU A 80 -8.40 1.84 3.83
CA LEU A 80 -8.60 0.60 3.11
C LEU A 80 -9.70 0.80 2.07
N VAL A 81 -9.42 0.41 0.84
CA VAL A 81 -10.41 0.45 -0.25
C VAL A 81 -10.67 -0.97 -0.71
N LEU A 82 -11.94 -1.39 -0.65
CA LEU A 82 -12.41 -2.69 -1.11
C LEU A 82 -13.56 -2.45 -2.09
N GLU A 83 -13.30 -2.63 -3.39
CA GLU A 83 -14.28 -2.36 -4.45
C GLU A 83 -14.74 -0.90 -4.40
N ASN A 84 -15.96 -0.65 -4.02
CA ASN A 84 -16.55 0.69 -3.86
C ASN A 84 -16.74 1.07 -2.39
N GLN A 85 -16.11 0.35 -1.47
CA GLN A 85 -16.12 0.64 -0.04
C GLN A 85 -14.82 1.32 0.36
N ILE A 86 -14.90 2.35 1.19
CA ILE A 86 -13.75 3.08 1.72
C ILE A 86 -13.85 3.08 3.24
N LEU A 87 -12.78 2.60 3.89
CA LEU A 87 -12.71 2.56 5.36
C LEU A 87 -11.53 3.38 5.83
N PHE A 88 -11.78 4.28 6.77
CA PHE A 88 -10.74 5.10 7.38
C PHE A 88 -10.34 4.50 8.73
N LYS A 89 -9.06 4.41 8.99
CA LYS A 89 -8.54 3.79 10.22
C LYS A 89 -9.11 4.46 11.47
N ASN A 90 -9.17 5.79 11.47
CA ASN A 90 -9.64 6.55 12.64
C ASN A 90 -11.13 6.39 12.92
N GLU A 91 -11.89 5.85 11.99
CA GLU A 91 -13.32 5.57 12.17
C GLU A 91 -13.60 4.14 12.62
N GLN A 92 -12.58 3.29 12.70
CA GLN A 92 -12.74 1.90 13.06
C GLN A 92 -12.67 1.73 14.58
N PRO A 93 -13.44 0.77 15.16
CA PRO A 93 -13.35 0.48 16.59
C PRO A 93 -11.98 -0.08 16.95
N LYS A 94 -11.46 0.27 18.12
CA LYS A 94 -10.21 -0.28 18.62
C LYS A 94 -10.47 -1.68 19.15
N ILE A 95 -9.72 -2.65 18.63
CA ILE A 95 -9.83 -4.05 19.02
C ILE A 95 -8.49 -4.48 19.61
N LYS A 96 -8.47 -4.80 20.90
CA LYS A 96 -7.25 -5.22 21.63
C LYS A 96 -6.55 -6.40 21.00
N GLU A 97 -7.32 -7.31 20.42
CA GLU A 97 -6.79 -8.46 19.71
C GLU A 97 -5.81 -8.07 18.61
N TYR A 98 -6.12 -7.01 17.88
CA TYR A 98 -5.25 -6.55 16.80
C TYR A 98 -4.01 -5.85 17.32
N GLU A 99 -4.11 -5.13 18.41
CA GLU A 99 -2.96 -4.49 19.04
C GLU A 99 -1.96 -5.53 19.54
N SER A 100 -2.49 -6.59 20.18
CA SER A 100 -1.69 -7.70 20.66
C SER A 100 -0.97 -8.41 19.51
N TRP A 101 -1.68 -8.64 18.41
CA TRP A 101 -1.10 -9.27 17.23
C TRP A 101 0.03 -8.42 16.64
N ARG A 102 -0.16 -7.12 16.63
CA ARG A 102 0.84 -6.18 16.11
C ARG A 102 2.14 -6.27 16.89
N GLU A 103 2.06 -6.32 18.21
CA GLU A 103 3.24 -6.48 19.07
C GLU A 103 3.95 -7.81 18.79
N GLU A 104 3.18 -8.86 18.56
CA GLU A 104 3.71 -10.18 18.28
C GLU A 104 4.57 -10.22 17.02
N PHE A 105 4.19 -9.49 15.97
CA PHE A 105 4.87 -9.50 14.68
C PHE A 105 5.78 -8.29 14.45
N GLU A 106 5.89 -7.39 15.40
CA GLU A 106 6.68 -6.16 15.23
C GLU A 106 8.17 -6.42 14.99
N LEU A 107 8.69 -7.49 15.58
CA LEU A 107 10.11 -7.83 15.48
C LEU A 107 10.48 -8.63 14.21
N ASP A 108 9.51 -9.05 13.47
CA ASP A 108 9.73 -9.74 12.22
C ASP A 108 10.06 -8.74 11.11
#